data_3da24ba59e670427b23bda6efa165093
#
_entry.id   3da24ba59e670427b23bda6efa165093
#
_cell.length_a   1.000
_cell.length_b   1.000
_cell.length_c   1.000
_cell.angle_alpha   90.00
_cell.angle_beta   90.00
_cell.angle_gamma   90.00
#
_symmetry.space_group_name_H-M   'P 1'
#
loop_
_entity.id
_entity.type
_entity.pdbx_description
1 polymer ?
#
loop_
_entity_poly.entity_id
_entity_poly.type
_entity_poly.pdbx_seq_one_letter_code
_entity_poly.pdbx_strand_id
1 'polypeptide(L)'
;MKKILGLLLLVLALPVLADAPEWETAYGEVESAIKAPTFASRDYVITRFGAKTDATAAKNQRAINKAIAQCSKNGGGRVVVPAGEWKTGAIRLQSGVNLVVEKGATLLFVFDTNLYPLVRTRWEGMDCYNYSPCIYGENVKNVGITGDGTIDGGASNDCWWFMTGVERLGYKEGLENCKYTGSRNKLLKMVSEQIPLKERVFGKGYGLRPQLINIVSGQNILIEGVTLLRSPFWVIHPLFCKNLTVRNVKIWNEGPNGDGCDPESCNGVLIEGCNFHTGDDCIAIKSGRNQDGRSD
;
A
#
# COMPACT_ATOMS: atom_id res chain seq x y z
N MET A 1 -30.29 83.74 7.04
CA MET A 1 -30.60 82.33 6.90
C MET A 1 -29.49 81.70 6.02
N LYS A 2 -28.50 81.09 6.61
CA LYS A 2 -27.39 80.39 5.87
C LYS A 2 -27.74 78.93 5.77
N LYS A 3 -27.90 78.40 4.57
CA LYS A 3 -28.09 76.96 4.28
C LYS A 3 -26.72 76.29 4.28
N ILE A 4 -26.48 75.39 5.22
CA ILE A 4 -25.29 74.50 5.25
C ILE A 4 -25.64 73.27 4.41
N LEU A 5 -24.94 73.11 3.30
CA LEU A 5 -25.04 71.95 2.42
C LEU A 5 -24.08 70.89 2.96
N GLY A 6 -24.63 69.85 3.58
CA GLY A 6 -23.82 68.71 4.09
C GLY A 6 -23.49 67.80 2.93
N LEU A 7 -22.20 67.67 2.62
CA LEU A 7 -21.64 66.69 1.64
C LEU A 7 -21.51 65.34 2.33
N LEU A 8 -22.37 64.39 1.95
CA LEU A 8 -22.28 63.00 2.44
C LEU A 8 -21.25 62.28 1.60
N LEU A 9 -20.03 62.03 2.15
CA LEU A 9 -19.02 61.19 1.53
C LEU A 9 -19.44 59.72 1.72
N LEU A 10 -19.89 59.06 0.65
CA LEU A 10 -20.13 57.64 0.63
C LEU A 10 -18.78 56.93 0.40
N VAL A 11 -18.15 56.39 1.45
CA VAL A 11 -16.98 55.57 1.33
C VAL A 11 -17.43 54.16 0.91
N LEU A 12 -17.31 53.84 -0.38
CA LEU A 12 -17.43 52.47 -0.89
C LEU A 12 -16.23 51.69 -0.41
N ALA A 13 -16.40 50.90 0.65
CA ALA A 13 -15.45 49.90 1.02
C ALA A 13 -15.48 48.77 -0.01
N LEU A 14 -14.57 48.79 -0.98
CA LEU A 14 -14.30 47.63 -1.81
C LEU A 14 -13.72 46.53 -0.91
N PRO A 15 -14.27 45.29 -0.98
CA PRO A 15 -13.64 44.20 -0.30
C PRO A 15 -12.23 44.02 -0.90
N VAL A 16 -11.20 44.25 -0.10
CA VAL A 16 -9.84 43.80 -0.41
C VAL A 16 -9.93 42.28 -0.36
N LEU A 17 -10.01 41.63 -1.52
CA LEU A 17 -9.76 40.21 -1.63
C LEU A 17 -8.30 40.04 -1.22
N ALA A 18 -8.07 39.61 0.01
CA ALA A 18 -6.73 39.19 0.41
C ALA A 18 -6.35 38.03 -0.49
N ASP A 19 -5.19 38.12 -1.12
CA ASP A 19 -4.64 37.00 -1.89
C ASP A 19 -4.59 35.77 -0.97
N ALA A 20 -4.96 34.60 -1.51
CA ALA A 20 -4.88 33.36 -0.76
C ALA A 20 -3.43 33.18 -0.23
N PRO A 21 -3.24 32.69 1.00
CA PRO A 21 -1.91 32.44 1.51
C PRO A 21 -1.08 31.60 0.53
N GLU A 22 0.20 31.87 0.42
CA GLU A 22 1.11 31.22 -0.52
C GLU A 22 1.02 29.68 -0.44
N TRP A 23 0.84 29.13 0.76
CA TRP A 23 0.68 27.69 0.96
C TRP A 23 -0.63 27.13 0.39
N GLU A 24 -1.73 27.89 0.37
CA GLU A 24 -3.01 27.45 -0.23
C GLU A 24 -2.88 27.37 -1.76
N THR A 25 -2.16 28.30 -2.37
CA THR A 25 -1.87 28.27 -3.81
C THR A 25 -0.99 27.06 -4.13
N ALA A 26 0.09 26.86 -3.38
CA ALA A 26 1.00 25.71 -3.55
C ALA A 26 0.30 24.38 -3.32
N TYR A 27 -0.59 24.29 -2.32
CA TYR A 27 -1.42 23.09 -2.09
C TYR A 27 -2.33 22.81 -3.27
N GLY A 28 -3.06 23.81 -3.77
CA GLY A 28 -3.95 23.67 -4.91
C GLY A 28 -3.23 23.23 -6.19
N GLU A 29 -2.01 23.71 -6.43
CA GLU A 29 -1.18 23.28 -7.55
C GLU A 29 -0.79 21.80 -7.44
N VAL A 30 -0.33 21.35 -6.27
CA VAL A 30 0.03 19.95 -6.01
C VAL A 30 -1.18 19.05 -6.13
N GLU A 31 -2.31 19.41 -5.49
CA GLU A 31 -3.56 18.63 -5.55
C GLU A 31 -4.06 18.47 -6.99
N SER A 32 -4.07 19.57 -7.77
CA SER A 32 -4.50 19.54 -9.16
C SER A 32 -3.62 18.71 -10.09
N ALA A 33 -2.34 18.51 -9.74
CA ALA A 33 -1.39 17.70 -10.47
C ALA A 33 -1.58 16.19 -10.22
N ILE A 34 -2.20 15.81 -9.08
CA ILE A 34 -2.43 14.40 -8.72
C ILE A 34 -3.80 13.97 -9.25
N LYS A 35 -3.79 13.06 -10.23
CA LYS A 35 -5.03 12.58 -10.86
C LYS A 35 -5.14 11.07 -10.74
N ALA A 36 -6.22 10.61 -10.10
CA ALA A 36 -6.53 9.19 -10.02
C ALA A 36 -6.69 8.59 -11.42
N PRO A 37 -6.15 7.40 -11.67
CA PRO A 37 -6.34 6.71 -12.94
C PRO A 37 -7.78 6.29 -13.14
N THR A 38 -8.19 6.20 -14.40
CA THR A 38 -9.46 5.61 -14.81
C THR A 38 -9.24 4.24 -15.45
N PHE A 39 -10.26 3.38 -15.36
CA PHE A 39 -10.17 2.01 -15.83
C PHE A 39 -11.29 1.68 -16.81
N ALA A 40 -11.02 0.84 -17.81
CA ALA A 40 -12.03 0.37 -18.73
C ALA A 40 -13.13 -0.40 -17.99
N SER A 41 -14.39 -0.20 -18.38
CA SER A 41 -15.57 -0.89 -17.81
C SER A 41 -15.67 -2.34 -18.30
N ARG A 42 -14.61 -3.11 -18.11
CA ARG A 42 -14.52 -4.53 -18.48
C ARG A 42 -14.18 -5.35 -17.27
N ASP A 43 -15.08 -6.26 -16.90
CA ASP A 43 -14.98 -7.05 -15.67
C ASP A 43 -14.39 -8.43 -15.92
N TYR A 44 -13.41 -8.77 -15.08
CA TYR A 44 -12.78 -10.07 -14.97
C TYR A 44 -13.08 -10.63 -13.58
N VAL A 45 -14.26 -11.21 -13.42
CA VAL A 45 -14.70 -11.75 -12.11
C VAL A 45 -13.90 -13.00 -11.79
N ILE A 46 -13.25 -13.06 -10.61
CA ILE A 46 -12.30 -14.12 -10.25
C ILE A 46 -12.91 -15.53 -10.31
N THR A 47 -14.22 -15.66 -10.08
CA THR A 47 -14.93 -16.95 -10.17
C THR A 47 -14.89 -17.55 -11.57
N ARG A 48 -14.88 -16.73 -12.61
CA ARG A 48 -14.72 -17.16 -14.02
C ARG A 48 -13.33 -17.71 -14.33
N PHE A 49 -12.36 -17.47 -13.43
CA PHE A 49 -10.99 -17.96 -13.53
C PHE A 49 -10.72 -19.15 -12.60
N GLY A 50 -11.75 -19.61 -11.89
CA GLY A 50 -11.71 -20.80 -11.06
C GLY A 50 -11.55 -20.53 -9.55
N ALA A 51 -11.65 -19.26 -9.10
CA ALA A 51 -11.73 -18.96 -7.67
C ALA A 51 -13.04 -19.47 -7.08
N LYS A 52 -12.97 -20.00 -5.85
CA LYS A 52 -14.11 -20.46 -5.07
C LYS A 52 -13.88 -20.17 -3.59
N THR A 53 -14.93 -19.88 -2.84
CA THR A 53 -14.84 -19.58 -1.40
C THR A 53 -14.38 -20.80 -0.58
N ASP A 54 -14.66 -22.01 -1.05
CA ASP A 54 -14.26 -23.28 -0.45
C ASP A 54 -12.92 -23.85 -1.01
N ALA A 55 -12.29 -23.16 -1.95
CA ALA A 55 -11.02 -23.60 -2.52
C ALA A 55 -9.84 -23.29 -1.59
N THR A 56 -8.72 -24.02 -1.80
CA THR A 56 -7.47 -23.72 -1.12
C THR A 56 -6.93 -22.35 -1.54
N ALA A 57 -6.21 -21.68 -0.64
CA ALA A 57 -5.57 -20.39 -0.91
C ALA A 57 -4.70 -20.42 -2.18
N ALA A 58 -3.94 -21.50 -2.40
CA ALA A 58 -3.11 -21.68 -3.59
C ALA A 58 -3.94 -21.72 -4.89
N LYS A 59 -5.15 -22.31 -4.87
CA LYS A 59 -6.03 -22.31 -6.06
C LYS A 59 -6.60 -20.93 -6.32
N ASN A 60 -7.07 -20.25 -5.29
CA ASN A 60 -7.59 -18.88 -5.43
C ASN A 60 -6.49 -17.90 -5.86
N GLN A 61 -5.29 -17.99 -5.28
CA GLN A 61 -4.14 -17.20 -5.71
C GLN A 61 -3.88 -17.32 -7.22
N ARG A 62 -3.84 -18.56 -7.73
CA ARG A 62 -3.66 -18.80 -9.18
C ARG A 62 -4.79 -18.21 -10.01
N ALA A 63 -6.04 -18.38 -9.56
CA ALA A 63 -7.21 -17.85 -10.26
C ALA A 63 -7.21 -16.32 -10.32
N ILE A 64 -6.91 -15.66 -9.20
CA ILE A 64 -6.84 -14.19 -9.10
C ILE A 64 -5.71 -13.66 -9.98
N ASN A 65 -4.49 -14.22 -9.87
CA ASN A 65 -3.36 -13.80 -10.69
C ASN A 65 -3.60 -14.06 -12.18
N LYS A 66 -4.32 -15.13 -12.56
CA LYS A 66 -4.75 -15.38 -13.94
C LYS A 66 -5.73 -14.33 -14.44
N ALA A 67 -6.69 -13.92 -13.62
CA ALA A 67 -7.63 -12.83 -13.93
C ALA A 67 -6.90 -11.52 -14.16
N ILE A 68 -5.95 -11.17 -13.28
CA ILE A 68 -5.10 -9.98 -13.40
C ILE A 68 -4.28 -10.01 -14.70
N ALA A 69 -3.62 -11.11 -14.98
CA ALA A 69 -2.81 -11.26 -16.20
C ALA A 69 -3.65 -11.13 -17.48
N GLN A 70 -4.84 -11.75 -17.50
CA GLN A 70 -5.74 -11.66 -18.65
C GLN A 70 -6.31 -10.25 -18.82
N CYS A 71 -6.66 -9.58 -17.71
CA CYS A 71 -7.13 -8.20 -17.71
C CYS A 71 -6.07 -7.26 -18.28
N SER A 72 -4.84 -7.32 -17.77
CA SER A 72 -3.72 -6.50 -18.25
C SER A 72 -3.41 -6.75 -19.72
N LYS A 73 -3.32 -8.04 -20.14
CA LYS A 73 -3.08 -8.43 -21.54
C LYS A 73 -4.11 -7.86 -22.51
N ASN A 74 -5.35 -7.73 -22.07
CA ASN A 74 -6.46 -7.22 -22.87
C ASN A 74 -6.61 -5.70 -22.83
N GLY A 75 -5.59 -4.96 -22.39
CA GLY A 75 -5.60 -3.51 -22.33
C GLY A 75 -6.22 -2.92 -21.04
N GLY A 76 -6.34 -3.73 -20.00
CA GLY A 76 -6.82 -3.29 -18.70
C GLY A 76 -8.31 -3.47 -18.46
N GLY A 77 -8.75 -3.08 -17.25
CA GLY A 77 -10.11 -3.20 -16.78
C GLY A 77 -10.18 -3.47 -15.28
N ARG A 78 -11.26 -4.12 -14.83
CA ARG A 78 -11.53 -4.39 -13.43
C ARG A 78 -11.44 -5.89 -13.15
N VAL A 79 -10.60 -6.30 -12.21
CA VAL A 79 -10.59 -7.67 -11.66
C VAL A 79 -11.47 -7.65 -10.41
N VAL A 80 -12.60 -8.31 -10.48
CA VAL A 80 -13.66 -8.22 -9.47
C VAL A 80 -13.60 -9.41 -8.52
N VAL A 81 -13.48 -9.09 -7.22
CA VAL A 81 -13.62 -10.02 -6.10
C VAL A 81 -15.04 -9.85 -5.53
N PRO A 82 -15.99 -10.76 -5.84
CA PRO A 82 -17.36 -10.61 -5.39
C PRO A 82 -17.52 -10.93 -3.91
N ALA A 83 -18.70 -10.63 -3.34
CA ALA A 83 -19.02 -10.93 -1.94
C ALA A 83 -18.67 -12.38 -1.56
N GLY A 84 -18.13 -12.57 -0.35
CA GLY A 84 -17.65 -13.84 0.18
C GLY A 84 -16.25 -13.76 0.76
N GLU A 85 -15.80 -14.82 1.42
CA GLU A 85 -14.41 -14.92 1.93
C GLU A 85 -13.54 -15.68 0.94
N TRP A 86 -12.44 -15.05 0.51
CA TRP A 86 -11.53 -15.56 -0.50
C TRP A 86 -10.12 -15.73 0.09
N LYS A 87 -9.83 -16.94 0.57
CA LYS A 87 -8.48 -17.28 1.06
C LYS A 87 -7.49 -17.28 -0.09
N THR A 88 -6.35 -16.59 0.06
CA THR A 88 -5.34 -16.45 -0.97
C THR A 88 -3.93 -16.33 -0.40
N GLY A 89 -2.91 -16.49 -1.24
CA GLY A 89 -1.55 -16.04 -1.02
C GLY A 89 -1.28 -14.75 -1.79
N ALA A 90 0.00 -14.42 -2.02
CA ALA A 90 0.41 -13.17 -2.66
C ALA A 90 -0.22 -12.95 -4.04
N ILE A 91 -0.68 -11.72 -4.27
CA ILE A 91 -1.28 -11.26 -5.54
C ILE A 91 -0.29 -10.30 -6.21
N ARG A 92 -0.06 -10.50 -7.53
CA ARG A 92 0.78 -9.61 -8.32
C ARG A 92 -0.06 -8.73 -9.24
N LEU A 93 -0.10 -7.43 -8.95
CA LEU A 93 -0.74 -6.43 -9.81
C LEU A 93 0.02 -6.26 -11.13
N GLN A 94 -0.70 -5.90 -12.17
CA GLN A 94 -0.16 -5.57 -13.49
C GLN A 94 -0.77 -4.28 -14.01
N SER A 95 -0.10 -3.63 -14.95
CA SER A 95 -0.54 -2.35 -15.51
C SER A 95 -1.95 -2.40 -16.10
N GLY A 96 -2.70 -1.32 -15.92
CA GLY A 96 -4.06 -1.17 -16.41
C GLY A 96 -5.14 -1.87 -15.58
N VAL A 97 -4.77 -2.53 -14.46
CA VAL A 97 -5.69 -3.34 -13.66
C VAL A 97 -6.18 -2.60 -12.43
N ASN A 98 -7.50 -2.56 -12.25
CA ASN A 98 -8.14 -2.22 -10.99
C ASN A 98 -8.62 -3.49 -10.30
N LEU A 99 -8.04 -3.84 -9.15
CA LEU A 99 -8.53 -4.89 -8.27
C LEU A 99 -9.70 -4.34 -7.44
N VAL A 100 -10.91 -4.75 -7.80
CA VAL A 100 -12.14 -4.31 -7.13
C VAL A 100 -12.57 -5.35 -6.10
N VAL A 101 -12.55 -4.96 -4.82
CA VAL A 101 -13.04 -5.80 -3.72
C VAL A 101 -14.44 -5.32 -3.36
N GLU A 102 -15.47 -6.05 -3.78
CA GLU A 102 -16.84 -5.62 -3.62
C GLU A 102 -17.29 -5.60 -2.16
N LYS A 103 -18.34 -4.85 -1.86
CA LYS A 103 -18.99 -4.86 -0.54
C LYS A 103 -19.37 -6.28 -0.14
N GLY A 104 -18.98 -6.67 1.08
CA GLY A 104 -19.20 -8.04 1.59
C GLY A 104 -18.15 -9.05 1.09
N ALA A 105 -17.18 -8.64 0.30
CA ALA A 105 -16.01 -9.46 -0.01
C ALA A 105 -14.93 -9.29 1.06
N THR A 106 -14.31 -10.39 1.44
CA THR A 106 -13.08 -10.41 2.25
C THR A 106 -12.00 -11.18 1.48
N LEU A 107 -10.94 -10.49 1.11
CA LEU A 107 -9.74 -11.08 0.54
C LEU A 107 -8.79 -11.41 1.68
N LEU A 108 -8.77 -12.68 2.13
CA LEU A 108 -8.01 -13.13 3.30
C LEU A 108 -6.68 -13.77 2.88
N PHE A 109 -5.57 -13.15 3.25
CA PHE A 109 -4.22 -13.66 3.03
C PHE A 109 -3.85 -14.67 4.11
N VAL A 110 -3.51 -15.89 3.70
CA VAL A 110 -3.16 -16.95 4.65
C VAL A 110 -1.68 -16.97 4.94
N PHE A 111 -1.32 -17.41 6.15
CA PHE A 111 0.07 -17.64 6.54
C PHE A 111 0.55 -19.00 6.00
N ASP A 112 0.96 -19.01 4.74
CA ASP A 112 1.70 -20.11 4.09
C ASP A 112 2.83 -19.48 3.26
N THR A 113 4.05 -19.48 3.79
CA THR A 113 5.18 -18.79 3.16
C THR A 113 5.52 -19.30 1.75
N ASN A 114 5.08 -20.51 1.37
CA ASN A 114 5.25 -21.02 0.01
C ASN A 114 4.39 -20.27 -1.03
N LEU A 115 3.39 -19.53 -0.58
CA LEU A 115 2.52 -18.73 -1.44
C LEU A 115 3.04 -17.29 -1.65
N TYR A 116 4.21 -16.97 -1.09
CA TYR A 116 4.84 -15.65 -1.16
C TYR A 116 6.22 -15.76 -1.81
N PRO A 117 6.30 -15.71 -3.15
CA PRO A 117 7.58 -15.78 -3.85
C PRO A 117 8.49 -14.62 -3.43
N LEU A 118 9.80 -14.83 -3.55
CA LEU A 118 10.74 -13.75 -3.29
C LEU A 118 10.68 -12.72 -4.40
N VAL A 119 10.57 -11.46 -4.01
CA VAL A 119 10.55 -10.31 -4.91
C VAL A 119 11.53 -9.25 -4.44
N ARG A 120 11.93 -8.36 -5.35
CA ARG A 120 12.62 -7.13 -4.97
C ARG A 120 11.66 -6.25 -4.19
N THR A 121 12.08 -5.82 -3.02
CA THR A 121 11.34 -4.89 -2.16
C THR A 121 12.32 -4.09 -1.32
N ARG A 122 11.79 -3.22 -0.49
CA ARG A 122 12.57 -2.50 0.52
C ARG A 122 11.99 -2.79 1.89
N TRP A 123 12.85 -3.11 2.84
CA TRP A 123 12.48 -3.42 4.22
C TRP A 123 13.14 -2.43 5.17
N GLU A 124 12.36 -1.62 5.90
CA GLU A 124 12.83 -0.50 6.71
C GLU A 124 13.84 0.41 5.98
N GLY A 125 13.54 0.79 4.74
CA GLY A 125 14.39 1.68 3.96
C GLY A 125 15.61 1.02 3.31
N MET A 126 15.72 -0.31 3.32
CA MET A 126 16.84 -1.07 2.79
C MET A 126 16.40 -2.04 1.70
N ASP A 127 17.02 -1.95 0.53
CA ASP A 127 16.72 -2.83 -0.60
C ASP A 127 17.11 -4.28 -0.34
N CYS A 128 16.22 -5.20 -0.64
CA CYS A 128 16.47 -6.64 -0.52
C CYS A 128 15.53 -7.46 -1.41
N TYR A 129 15.80 -8.75 -1.53
CA TYR A 129 14.82 -9.75 -1.95
C TYR A 129 14.22 -10.41 -0.71
N ASN A 130 12.89 -10.36 -0.61
CA ASN A 130 12.16 -10.91 0.53
C ASN A 130 10.84 -11.51 0.08
N TYR A 131 10.08 -12.12 0.98
CA TYR A 131 8.71 -12.53 0.71
C TYR A 131 7.93 -11.43 0.00
N SER A 132 7.22 -11.81 -1.06
CA SER A 132 6.28 -10.89 -1.71
C SER A 132 5.33 -10.29 -0.69
N PRO A 133 5.07 -8.99 -0.73
CA PRO A 133 3.92 -8.40 -0.07
C PRO A 133 2.63 -9.13 -0.45
N CYS A 134 1.59 -9.02 0.38
CA CYS A 134 0.31 -9.65 0.09
C CYS A 134 -0.24 -9.19 -1.26
N ILE A 135 -0.19 -7.89 -1.53
CA ILE A 135 -0.45 -7.32 -2.86
C ILE A 135 0.81 -6.58 -3.31
N TYR A 136 1.37 -7.02 -4.41
CA TYR A 136 2.63 -6.51 -4.94
C TYR A 136 2.51 -6.04 -6.39
N GLY A 137 3.09 -4.89 -6.70
CA GLY A 137 3.24 -4.38 -8.05
C GLY A 137 4.64 -3.79 -8.27
N GLU A 138 5.27 -4.07 -9.39
CA GLU A 138 6.58 -3.51 -9.73
C GLU A 138 6.56 -3.00 -11.16
N ASN A 139 7.05 -1.77 -11.37
CA ASN A 139 7.06 -1.09 -12.67
C ASN A 139 5.68 -1.04 -13.34
N VAL A 140 4.63 -0.86 -12.54
CA VAL A 140 3.23 -0.86 -13.01
C VAL A 140 2.71 0.55 -13.26
N LYS A 141 1.79 0.68 -14.21
CA LYS A 141 1.13 1.96 -14.52
C LYS A 141 -0.38 1.79 -14.56
N ASN A 142 -1.09 2.85 -14.11
CA ASN A 142 -2.55 2.87 -14.07
C ASN A 142 -3.09 1.64 -13.32
N VAL A 143 -2.84 1.56 -12.03
CA VAL A 143 -3.32 0.45 -11.19
C VAL A 143 -4.24 0.97 -10.10
N GLY A 144 -5.25 0.15 -9.76
CA GLY A 144 -6.20 0.45 -8.70
C GLY A 144 -6.38 -0.73 -7.75
N ILE A 145 -6.71 -0.40 -6.49
CA ILE A 145 -7.26 -1.30 -5.48
C ILE A 145 -8.45 -0.55 -4.90
N THR A 146 -9.67 -0.95 -5.29
CA THR A 146 -10.86 -0.16 -4.98
C THR A 146 -12.04 -1.01 -4.50
N GLY A 147 -13.08 -0.35 -4.00
CA GLY A 147 -14.33 -0.98 -3.57
C GLY A 147 -14.59 -0.80 -2.09
N ASP A 148 -15.70 -1.39 -1.60
CA ASP A 148 -16.15 -1.29 -0.21
C ASP A 148 -15.91 -2.58 0.59
N GLY A 149 -15.06 -3.48 0.06
CA GLY A 149 -14.73 -4.74 0.69
C GLY A 149 -13.53 -4.66 1.63
N THR A 150 -13.12 -5.83 2.12
CA THR A 150 -12.05 -5.97 3.09
C THR A 150 -10.85 -6.70 2.49
N ILE A 151 -9.65 -6.19 2.74
CA ILE A 151 -8.38 -6.84 2.48
C ILE A 151 -7.73 -7.13 3.82
N ASP A 152 -7.59 -8.41 4.15
CA ASP A 152 -7.16 -8.87 5.45
C ASP A 152 -5.84 -9.63 5.33
N GLY A 153 -4.77 -9.10 5.89
CA GLY A 153 -3.43 -9.71 5.88
C GLY A 153 -3.30 -10.96 6.72
N GLY A 154 -4.33 -11.30 7.54
CA GLY A 154 -4.38 -12.50 8.35
C GLY A 154 -3.30 -12.59 9.43
N ALA A 155 -2.60 -11.50 9.75
CA ALA A 155 -1.52 -11.51 10.72
C ALA A 155 -2.04 -11.55 12.16
N SER A 156 -1.31 -12.26 12.99
CA SER A 156 -1.53 -12.41 14.43
C SER A 156 -0.25 -12.88 15.11
N ASN A 157 -0.29 -13.11 16.42
CA ASN A 157 0.82 -13.68 17.17
C ASN A 157 1.18 -15.11 16.69
N ASP A 158 0.23 -15.86 16.13
CA ASP A 158 0.47 -17.19 15.56
C ASP A 158 0.82 -17.13 14.06
N CYS A 159 0.64 -15.96 13.44
CA CYS A 159 0.87 -15.72 12.02
C CYS A 159 1.65 -14.42 11.82
N TRP A 160 2.80 -14.45 11.19
CA TRP A 160 3.66 -13.32 10.85
C TRP A 160 4.25 -12.54 12.04
N TRP A 161 3.47 -12.10 13.06
CA TRP A 161 3.97 -11.20 14.11
C TRP A 161 5.05 -11.82 14.99
N PHE A 162 5.02 -13.13 15.21
CA PHE A 162 6.10 -13.83 15.94
C PHE A 162 7.47 -13.65 15.28
N MET A 163 7.53 -13.36 13.97
CA MET A 163 8.79 -13.14 13.25
C MET A 163 9.55 -11.89 13.72
N THR A 164 8.94 -11.04 14.55
CA THR A 164 9.64 -9.94 15.23
C THR A 164 10.75 -10.41 16.18
N GLY A 165 10.70 -11.67 16.62
CA GLY A 165 11.58 -12.20 17.66
C GLY A 165 11.16 -11.80 19.08
N VAL A 166 9.96 -11.28 19.28
CA VAL A 166 9.43 -10.80 20.56
C VAL A 166 8.45 -11.84 21.14
N GLU A 167 8.72 -12.36 22.33
CA GLU A 167 7.91 -13.43 22.96
C GLU A 167 6.43 -13.05 23.13
N ARG A 168 6.13 -11.83 23.58
CA ARG A 168 4.74 -11.35 23.72
C ARG A 168 3.96 -11.32 22.40
N LEU A 169 4.66 -11.40 21.27
CA LEU A 169 4.09 -11.47 19.92
C LEU A 169 4.11 -12.89 19.34
N GLY A 170 4.26 -13.90 20.20
CA GLY A 170 4.20 -15.30 19.82
C GLY A 170 5.53 -15.94 19.43
N TYR A 171 6.66 -15.20 19.49
CA TYR A 171 7.96 -15.80 19.20
C TYR A 171 8.33 -16.90 20.21
N LYS A 172 8.83 -17.99 19.68
CA LYS A 172 9.47 -19.07 20.44
C LYS A 172 10.76 -19.47 19.73
N GLU A 173 11.78 -19.82 20.50
CA GLU A 173 13.01 -20.32 19.92
C GLU A 173 12.78 -21.61 19.12
N GLY A 174 13.47 -21.75 17.99
CA GLY A 174 13.36 -22.96 17.14
C GLY A 174 12.24 -22.91 16.08
N LEU A 175 11.47 -21.84 15.99
CA LEU A 175 10.48 -21.67 14.90
C LEU A 175 11.18 -21.64 13.53
N GLU A 176 10.72 -22.49 12.59
CA GLU A 176 11.34 -22.65 11.27
C GLU A 176 11.41 -21.32 10.48
N ASN A 177 10.35 -20.49 10.58
CA ASN A 177 10.30 -19.20 9.90
C ASN A 177 11.13 -18.09 10.56
N CYS A 178 11.73 -18.38 11.74
CA CYS A 178 12.64 -17.50 12.46
C CYS A 178 13.96 -18.19 12.80
N LYS A 179 14.36 -19.18 12.01
CA LYS A 179 15.59 -19.95 12.21
C LYS A 179 16.83 -19.08 12.31
N TYR A 180 16.87 -18.00 11.53
CA TYR A 180 17.98 -17.06 11.51
C TYR A 180 17.59 -15.81 12.31
N THR A 181 18.09 -15.73 13.54
CA THR A 181 17.91 -14.55 14.40
C THR A 181 18.68 -13.36 13.87
N GLY A 182 18.24 -12.14 14.23
CA GLY A 182 18.96 -10.91 13.84
C GLY A 182 18.89 -10.56 12.35
N SER A 183 17.87 -11.01 11.62
CA SER A 183 17.70 -10.76 10.18
C SER A 183 17.76 -9.27 9.82
N ARG A 184 17.16 -8.41 10.64
CA ARG A 184 17.25 -6.95 10.50
C ARG A 184 18.69 -6.45 10.58
N ASN A 185 19.45 -6.91 11.57
CA ASN A 185 20.84 -6.50 11.76
C ASN A 185 21.74 -7.05 10.65
N LYS A 186 21.43 -8.27 10.14
CA LYS A 186 22.10 -8.81 8.96
C LYS A 186 21.89 -7.92 7.75
N LEU A 187 20.66 -7.49 7.46
CA LEU A 187 20.37 -6.59 6.34
C LEU A 187 21.08 -5.25 6.53
N LEU A 188 21.02 -4.65 7.72
CA LEU A 188 21.77 -3.42 8.05
C LEU A 188 23.26 -3.56 7.77
N LYS A 189 23.88 -4.66 8.18
CA LYS A 189 25.28 -4.94 7.92
C LYS A 189 25.56 -5.05 6.42
N MET A 190 24.74 -5.81 5.69
CA MET A 190 24.89 -5.97 4.23
C MET A 190 24.83 -4.64 3.49
N VAL A 191 23.93 -3.72 3.91
CA VAL A 191 23.82 -2.36 3.34
C VAL A 191 25.05 -1.54 3.67
N SER A 192 25.54 -1.57 4.91
CA SER A 192 26.74 -0.82 5.32
C SER A 192 28.02 -1.31 4.62
N GLU A 193 28.11 -2.59 4.33
CA GLU A 193 29.20 -3.23 3.60
C GLU A 193 29.00 -3.15 2.07
N GLN A 194 27.96 -2.47 1.59
CA GLN A 194 27.61 -2.30 0.17
C GLN A 194 27.50 -3.64 -0.59
N ILE A 195 27.07 -4.69 0.08
CA ILE A 195 26.82 -5.99 -0.55
C ILE A 195 25.81 -5.81 -1.68
N PRO A 196 26.06 -6.33 -2.88
CA PRO A 196 25.16 -6.17 -4.02
C PRO A 196 23.74 -6.66 -3.72
N LEU A 197 22.72 -5.93 -4.21
CA LEU A 197 21.31 -6.25 -3.98
C LEU A 197 20.95 -7.73 -4.25
N LYS A 198 21.49 -8.31 -5.34
CA LYS A 198 21.26 -9.71 -5.71
C LYS A 198 21.67 -10.73 -4.64
N GLU A 199 22.52 -10.33 -3.71
CA GLU A 199 23.00 -11.16 -2.60
C GLU A 199 22.23 -10.92 -1.30
N ARG A 200 21.45 -9.83 -1.21
CA ARG A 200 20.61 -9.50 -0.04
C ARG A 200 19.29 -10.28 -0.11
N VAL A 201 19.38 -11.59 -0.01
CA VAL A 201 18.24 -12.51 -0.17
C VAL A 201 17.80 -13.02 1.20
N PHE A 202 16.52 -12.81 1.49
CA PHE A 202 15.84 -13.23 2.72
C PHE A 202 14.66 -14.15 2.37
N GLY A 203 13.69 -14.31 3.23
CA GLY A 203 12.55 -15.20 3.05
C GLY A 203 12.60 -16.33 4.06
N LYS A 204 12.49 -17.60 3.63
CA LYS A 204 12.36 -18.74 4.53
C LYS A 204 13.49 -18.80 5.58
N GLY A 205 13.09 -18.85 6.86
CA GLY A 205 14.01 -18.85 8.00
C GLY A 205 14.42 -17.45 8.48
N TYR A 206 14.17 -16.40 7.71
CA TYR A 206 14.42 -15.01 8.09
C TYR A 206 13.13 -14.33 8.57
N GLY A 207 13.22 -13.56 9.65
CA GLY A 207 12.08 -12.90 10.27
C GLY A 207 11.69 -11.55 9.64
N LEU A 208 11.95 -11.33 8.35
CA LEU A 208 11.52 -10.10 7.67
C LEU A 208 10.09 -10.28 7.14
N ARG A 209 9.14 -9.68 7.84
CA ARG A 209 7.71 -9.74 7.49
C ARG A 209 7.40 -8.92 6.23
N PRO A 210 6.53 -9.40 5.30
CA PRO A 210 6.14 -8.62 4.14
C PRO A 210 5.11 -7.53 4.49
N GLN A 211 5.02 -6.50 3.67
CA GLN A 211 3.96 -5.50 3.72
C GLN A 211 2.60 -6.08 3.25
N LEU A 212 1.48 -5.41 3.56
CA LEU A 212 0.18 -5.78 2.99
C LEU A 212 0.10 -5.35 1.52
N ILE A 213 0.38 -4.09 1.23
CA ILE A 213 0.39 -3.54 -0.13
C ILE A 213 1.76 -2.87 -0.36
N ASN A 214 2.50 -3.33 -1.35
CA ASN A 214 3.73 -2.66 -1.78
C ASN A 214 3.75 -2.51 -3.30
N ILE A 215 3.87 -1.27 -3.75
CA ILE A 215 4.00 -0.93 -5.17
C ILE A 215 5.35 -0.24 -5.37
N VAL A 216 6.20 -0.86 -6.16
CA VAL A 216 7.57 -0.40 -6.45
C VAL A 216 7.63 0.22 -7.84
N SER A 217 8.11 1.45 -7.94
CA SER A 217 8.25 2.19 -9.21
C SER A 217 6.94 2.25 -10.02
N GLY A 218 5.82 2.46 -9.29
CA GLY A 218 4.50 2.58 -9.89
C GLY A 218 4.17 4.00 -10.35
N GLN A 219 3.27 4.13 -11.31
CA GLN A 219 2.76 5.42 -11.78
C GLN A 219 1.24 5.40 -11.94
N ASN A 220 0.57 6.46 -11.50
CA ASN A 220 -0.89 6.61 -11.50
C ASN A 220 -1.54 5.46 -10.71
N ILE A 221 -1.56 5.59 -9.40
CA ILE A 221 -2.03 4.57 -8.47
C ILE A 221 -3.24 5.10 -7.73
N LEU A 222 -4.27 4.27 -7.57
CA LEU A 222 -5.47 4.56 -6.79
C LEU A 222 -5.70 3.44 -5.76
N ILE A 223 -5.79 3.81 -4.48
CA ILE A 223 -6.28 2.93 -3.43
C ILE A 223 -7.48 3.62 -2.79
N GLU A 224 -8.68 3.05 -2.96
CA GLU A 224 -9.91 3.76 -2.60
C GLU A 224 -10.99 2.86 -1.98
N GLY A 225 -11.59 3.32 -0.87
CA GLY A 225 -12.80 2.78 -0.26
C GLY A 225 -12.60 1.52 0.57
N VAL A 226 -11.57 0.74 0.31
CA VAL A 226 -11.31 -0.55 0.96
C VAL A 226 -11.00 -0.43 2.46
N THR A 227 -11.34 -1.49 3.20
CA THR A 227 -10.91 -1.69 4.58
C THR A 227 -9.71 -2.62 4.62
N LEU A 228 -8.61 -2.20 5.27
CA LEU A 228 -7.36 -2.94 5.37
C LEU A 228 -7.14 -3.40 6.81
N LEU A 229 -6.94 -4.70 7.01
CA LEU A 229 -6.85 -5.32 8.33
C LEU A 229 -5.59 -6.16 8.47
N ARG A 230 -5.10 -6.29 9.69
CA ARG A 230 -4.14 -7.30 10.16
C ARG A 230 -2.96 -7.52 9.22
N SER A 231 -2.27 -6.43 8.86
CA SER A 231 -1.06 -6.50 8.05
C SER A 231 0.07 -7.25 8.79
N PRO A 232 0.90 -8.02 8.09
CA PRO A 232 2.11 -8.58 8.68
C PRO A 232 3.13 -7.52 9.14
N PHE A 233 3.18 -6.38 8.44
CA PHE A 233 4.13 -5.27 8.61
C PHE A 233 3.45 -3.97 8.18
N TRP A 234 4.12 -2.99 7.59
CA TRP A 234 3.53 -1.77 7.04
C TRP A 234 2.34 -2.07 6.13
N VAL A 235 1.27 -1.27 6.22
CA VAL A 235 0.02 -1.57 5.51
C VAL A 235 0.10 -1.14 4.05
N ILE A 236 0.31 0.16 3.77
CA ILE A 236 0.45 0.70 2.42
C ILE A 236 1.85 1.26 2.27
N HIS A 237 2.68 0.60 1.47
CA HIS A 237 4.06 1.00 1.22
C HIS A 237 4.31 1.23 -0.28
N PRO A 238 3.99 2.43 -0.80
CA PRO A 238 4.41 2.85 -2.14
C PRO A 238 5.88 3.25 -2.09
N LEU A 239 6.68 2.69 -3.00
CA LEU A 239 8.12 2.92 -3.11
C LEU A 239 8.47 3.44 -4.49
N PHE A 240 9.14 4.59 -4.60
CA PHE A 240 9.47 5.25 -5.87
C PHE A 240 8.27 5.49 -6.77
N CYS A 241 7.10 5.71 -6.20
CA CYS A 241 5.86 5.89 -6.95
C CYS A 241 5.64 7.33 -7.36
N LYS A 242 4.91 7.53 -8.47
CA LYS A 242 4.49 8.83 -8.95
C LYS A 242 2.97 8.87 -9.13
N ASN A 243 2.35 9.96 -8.69
CA ASN A 243 0.91 10.18 -8.80
C ASN A 243 0.10 9.07 -8.12
N LEU A 244 0.09 9.11 -6.78
CA LEU A 244 -0.64 8.19 -5.91
C LEU A 244 -1.81 8.90 -5.24
N THR A 245 -2.98 8.31 -5.30
CA THR A 245 -4.15 8.70 -4.50
C THR A 245 -4.55 7.57 -3.55
N VAL A 246 -4.61 7.86 -2.25
CA VAL A 246 -5.18 7.01 -1.20
C VAL A 246 -6.39 7.74 -0.63
N ARG A 247 -7.59 7.24 -0.89
CA ARG A 247 -8.82 7.96 -0.58
C ARG A 247 -9.87 7.09 0.09
N ASN A 248 -10.51 7.62 1.16
CA ASN A 248 -11.60 6.94 1.87
C ASN A 248 -11.24 5.52 2.36
N VAL A 249 -9.96 5.25 2.62
CA VAL A 249 -9.46 3.96 3.10
C VAL A 249 -9.58 3.90 4.62
N LYS A 250 -9.98 2.74 5.11
CA LYS A 250 -10.03 2.44 6.55
C LYS A 250 -8.95 1.41 6.87
N ILE A 251 -8.11 1.71 7.84
CA ILE A 251 -7.08 0.79 8.33
C ILE A 251 -7.34 0.48 9.78
N TRP A 252 -7.34 -0.82 10.13
CA TRP A 252 -7.31 -1.30 11.49
C TRP A 252 -6.18 -2.34 11.62
N ASN A 253 -5.03 -1.89 12.14
CA ASN A 253 -3.82 -2.70 12.22
C ASN A 253 -3.00 -2.38 13.47
N GLU A 254 -3.28 -3.05 14.57
CA GLU A 254 -2.59 -2.89 15.86
C GLU A 254 -1.29 -3.73 15.96
N GLY A 255 -0.90 -4.39 14.88
CA GLY A 255 0.29 -5.23 14.82
C GLY A 255 1.60 -4.44 14.93
N PRO A 256 2.71 -5.13 15.24
CA PRO A 256 4.02 -4.49 15.35
C PRO A 256 4.51 -3.93 14.02
N ASN A 257 5.01 -2.68 14.01
CA ASN A 257 5.33 -1.89 12.82
C ASN A 257 4.13 -1.84 11.85
N GLY A 258 2.97 -1.56 12.44
CA GLY A 258 1.69 -1.57 11.74
C GLY A 258 1.35 -0.23 11.12
N ASP A 259 2.37 0.48 10.61
CA ASP A 259 2.24 1.80 10.00
C ASP A 259 1.16 1.78 8.90
N GLY A 260 0.33 2.84 8.84
CA GLY A 260 -0.82 2.89 7.94
C GLY A 260 -0.43 3.14 6.49
N CYS A 261 0.28 4.21 6.21
CA CYS A 261 0.75 4.55 4.86
C CYS A 261 2.14 5.16 4.90
N ASP A 262 3.08 4.52 4.24
CA ASP A 262 4.50 4.87 4.22
C ASP A 262 4.97 5.22 2.81
N PRO A 263 4.65 6.42 2.29
CA PRO A 263 5.19 6.84 1.01
C PRO A 263 6.71 6.99 1.12
N GLU A 264 7.46 6.13 0.41
CA GLU A 264 8.92 6.15 0.41
C GLU A 264 9.46 6.60 -0.94
N SER A 265 10.23 7.70 -0.98
CA SER A 265 10.79 8.29 -2.20
C SER A 265 9.73 8.49 -3.31
N CYS A 266 8.53 8.94 -2.94
CA CYS A 266 7.39 9.12 -3.84
C CYS A 266 7.25 10.59 -4.27
N ASN A 267 6.60 10.80 -5.43
CA ASN A 267 6.30 12.13 -5.95
C ASN A 267 4.81 12.24 -6.33
N GLY A 268 4.12 13.23 -5.75
CA GLY A 268 2.69 13.44 -5.95
C GLY A 268 1.86 12.38 -5.22
N VAL A 269 1.66 12.57 -3.91
CA VAL A 269 0.86 11.68 -3.04
C VAL A 269 -0.28 12.48 -2.42
N LEU A 270 -1.50 12.03 -2.64
CA LEU A 270 -2.71 12.55 -2.02
C LEU A 270 -3.30 11.48 -1.10
N ILE A 271 -3.45 11.82 0.18
CA ILE A 271 -4.13 10.97 1.18
C ILE A 271 -5.29 11.79 1.74
N GLU A 272 -6.52 11.37 1.46
CA GLU A 272 -7.71 12.13 1.85
C GLU A 272 -8.86 11.24 2.33
N GLY A 273 -9.66 11.73 3.28
CA GLY A 273 -10.84 11.04 3.79
C GLY A 273 -10.56 9.68 4.45
N CYS A 274 -9.32 9.39 4.79
CA CYS A 274 -8.90 8.12 5.36
C CYS A 274 -9.08 8.08 6.89
N ASN A 275 -9.28 6.87 7.43
CA ASN A 275 -9.32 6.60 8.86
C ASN A 275 -8.30 5.52 9.19
N PHE A 276 -7.24 5.87 9.93
CA PHE A 276 -6.15 4.98 10.29
C PHE A 276 -6.13 4.73 11.79
N HIS A 277 -6.31 3.46 12.19
CA HIS A 277 -6.11 2.95 13.53
C HIS A 277 -4.95 1.95 13.47
N THR A 278 -3.79 2.35 13.96
CA THR A 278 -2.51 1.66 13.73
C THR A 278 -1.76 1.42 15.04
N GLY A 279 -0.96 0.38 15.07
CA GLY A 279 -0.06 0.06 16.19
C GLY A 279 1.29 0.78 16.13
N ASP A 280 1.53 1.55 15.06
CA ASP A 280 2.69 2.41 14.85
C ASP A 280 2.22 3.68 14.12
N ASP A 281 3.04 4.35 13.32
CA ASP A 281 2.71 5.60 12.64
C ASP A 281 1.47 5.46 11.73
N CYS A 282 0.57 6.45 11.74
CA CYS A 282 -0.53 6.50 10.78
C CYS A 282 -0.03 6.79 9.36
N ILE A 283 0.87 7.78 9.24
CA ILE A 283 1.55 8.14 7.98
C ILE A 283 3.01 8.43 8.30
N ALA A 284 3.92 7.74 7.61
CA ALA A 284 5.35 8.01 7.74
C ALA A 284 5.98 8.23 6.36
N ILE A 285 6.38 9.47 6.09
CA ILE A 285 7.09 9.82 4.86
C ILE A 285 8.55 9.36 4.98
N LYS A 286 8.97 8.50 4.07
CA LYS A 286 10.29 7.85 4.11
C LYS A 286 11.08 8.13 2.83
N SER A 287 12.43 8.04 2.93
CA SER A 287 13.35 8.28 1.81
C SER A 287 14.55 7.33 1.83
N GLY A 288 14.33 6.09 2.23
CA GLY A 288 15.38 5.08 2.33
C GLY A 288 16.21 5.19 3.60
N ARG A 289 17.17 4.30 3.73
CA ARG A 289 18.03 4.20 4.91
C ARG A 289 19.49 3.97 4.51
N ASN A 290 20.40 4.65 5.22
CA ASN A 290 21.85 4.50 5.05
C ASN A 290 22.28 4.74 3.59
N GLN A 291 23.09 3.83 3.04
CA GLN A 291 23.63 3.97 1.69
C GLN A 291 22.52 3.84 0.62
N ASP A 292 21.57 2.95 0.81
CA ASP A 292 20.46 2.75 -0.13
C ASP A 292 19.62 4.04 -0.26
N GLY A 293 19.33 4.73 0.86
CA GLY A 293 18.61 6.01 0.83
C GLY A 293 19.44 7.20 0.32
N ARG A 294 20.76 7.09 0.26
CA ARG A 294 21.63 8.14 -0.31
C ARG A 294 21.87 7.97 -1.81
N SER A 295 21.52 6.81 -2.34
CA SER A 295 21.71 6.45 -3.75
C SER A 295 20.48 6.68 -4.62
N ASP A 296 19.36 7.10 -4.00
CA ASP A 296 18.05 7.33 -4.62
C ASP A 296 17.97 8.66 -5.39
#